data_d3a8bbe16030472341c7e9e7ad7fa7a7
#
_entry.id   d3a8bbe16030472341c7e9e7ad7fa7a7
#
_cell.length_a   1.000
_cell.length_b   1.000
_cell.length_c   1.000
_cell.angle_alpha   90.00
_cell.angle_beta   90.00
_cell.angle_gamma   90.00
#
_symmetry.space_group_name_H-M   'P 1'
#
loop_
_entity.id
_entity.type
_entity.pdbx_description
1 polymer ?
#
loop_
_entity_poly.entity_id
_entity_poly.type
_entity_poly.pdbx_seq_one_letter_code
_entity_poly.pdbx_strand_id
1 'polypeptide(L)'
;PNYAYGKDAVAAFKKALLALKPDVEFIAEQWPAVFKIDAGAEVQAIERAKPDAIYNVTFGPDLAKFVREGTTRGLFEGRTTYGLLSGEPEYLDPLKDEAPEGWIVTGYPWYDFKSGPNKDFVDSYQARWDNHPGIGSLVGYMTVQSVVAVLEKAGSTDSEAIRVAFADLGVETPVGPITFRAIDHQSTMGAFVGKTTLRDGGGVMVDWSYKKGSDYLPSDAEVMKLRPGN
;
A
#
# COMPACT_ATOMS: atom_id res chain seq x y z
N PRO A 1 2.14 11.08 7.97
CA PRO A 1 1.24 12.21 8.15
C PRO A 1 0.51 12.15 9.50
N ASN A 2 0.23 13.33 10.11
CA ASN A 2 -0.33 13.43 11.45
C ASN A 2 -1.86 13.24 11.46
N TYR A 3 -2.33 12.03 11.18
CA TYR A 3 -3.73 11.60 11.35
C TYR A 3 -3.80 10.08 11.47
N ALA A 4 -5.00 9.51 11.64
CA ALA A 4 -5.19 8.08 11.96
C ALA A 4 -4.39 7.13 11.05
N TYR A 5 -4.53 7.27 9.72
CA TYR A 5 -3.79 6.41 8.77
C TYR A 5 -2.28 6.37 9.04
N GLY A 6 -1.63 7.54 9.17
CA GLY A 6 -0.18 7.58 9.38
C GLY A 6 0.23 6.95 10.72
N LYS A 7 -0.53 7.23 11.77
CA LYS A 7 -0.28 6.69 13.11
C LYS A 7 -0.48 5.18 13.17
N ASP A 8 -1.55 4.68 12.55
CA ASP A 8 -1.87 3.25 12.52
C ASP A 8 -0.84 2.48 11.67
N ALA A 9 -0.44 3.03 10.51
CA ALA A 9 0.58 2.43 9.66
C ALA A 9 1.94 2.32 10.38
N VAL A 10 2.37 3.39 11.07
CA VAL A 10 3.62 3.38 11.85
C VAL A 10 3.52 2.42 13.03
N ALA A 11 2.40 2.39 13.75
CA ALA A 11 2.20 1.47 14.86
C ALA A 11 2.22 0.00 14.41
N ALA A 12 1.56 -0.32 13.30
CA ALA A 12 1.56 -1.65 12.70
C ALA A 12 2.97 -2.07 12.25
N PHE A 13 3.70 -1.18 11.58
CA PHE A 13 5.09 -1.42 11.17
C PHE A 13 5.98 -1.69 12.39
N LYS A 14 5.93 -0.86 13.41
CA LYS A 14 6.70 -1.05 14.65
C LYS A 14 6.39 -2.39 15.32
N LYS A 15 5.10 -2.73 15.47
CA LYS A 15 4.66 -4.00 16.06
C LYS A 15 5.24 -5.18 15.28
N ALA A 16 5.14 -5.17 13.95
CA ALA A 16 5.62 -6.24 13.10
C ALA A 16 7.16 -6.35 13.13
N LEU A 17 7.86 -5.21 13.05
CA LEU A 17 9.31 -5.20 13.04
C LEU A 17 9.90 -5.66 14.37
N LEU A 18 9.37 -5.23 15.51
CA LEU A 18 9.82 -5.66 16.83
C LEU A 18 9.57 -7.16 17.08
N ALA A 19 8.53 -7.74 16.49
CA ALA A 19 8.31 -9.18 16.58
C ALA A 19 9.38 -9.99 15.83
N LEU A 20 9.97 -9.42 14.76
CA LEU A 20 11.01 -10.06 13.95
C LEU A 20 12.42 -9.70 14.42
N LYS A 21 12.61 -8.48 14.90
CA LYS A 21 13.88 -7.91 15.31
C LYS A 21 13.70 -7.07 16.60
N PRO A 22 13.70 -7.71 17.78
CA PRO A 22 13.41 -7.05 19.05
C PRO A 22 14.41 -5.98 19.48
N ASP A 23 15.62 -5.99 18.91
CA ASP A 23 16.72 -5.07 19.18
C ASP A 23 16.69 -3.78 18.33
N VAL A 24 15.64 -3.58 17.52
CA VAL A 24 15.48 -2.35 16.75
C VAL A 24 15.12 -1.17 17.65
N GLU A 25 15.82 -0.06 17.46
CA GLU A 25 15.52 1.20 18.12
C GLU A 25 14.85 2.20 17.16
N PHE A 26 13.75 2.79 17.59
CA PHE A 26 13.07 3.87 16.86
C PHE A 26 13.57 5.21 17.40
N ILE A 27 14.57 5.79 16.75
CA ILE A 27 15.33 6.94 17.24
C ILE A 27 14.69 8.29 16.94
N ALA A 28 13.79 8.38 15.95
CA ALA A 28 13.10 9.61 15.58
C ALA A 28 11.76 9.32 14.91
N GLU A 29 10.82 10.23 15.06
CA GLU A 29 9.54 10.25 14.37
C GLU A 29 9.20 11.66 13.93
N GLN A 30 8.76 11.80 12.67
CA GLN A 30 8.30 13.06 12.12
C GLN A 30 6.82 12.94 11.75
N TRP A 31 6.02 13.91 12.14
CA TRP A 31 4.56 13.90 11.98
C TRP A 31 4.04 15.15 11.28
N PRO A 32 4.37 15.36 9.99
CA PRO A 32 3.86 16.51 9.25
C PRO A 32 2.33 16.48 9.15
N ALA A 33 1.71 17.65 9.16
CA ALA A 33 0.31 17.77 8.81
C ALA A 33 0.10 17.39 7.33
N VAL A 34 -1.06 16.75 7.04
CA VAL A 34 -1.37 16.26 5.68
C VAL A 34 -1.31 17.41 4.66
N PHE A 35 -0.57 17.19 3.58
CA PHE A 35 -0.31 18.12 2.48
C PHE A 35 0.37 19.44 2.89
N LYS A 36 1.03 19.45 4.05
CA LYS A 36 1.70 20.63 4.61
C LYS A 36 3.12 20.33 5.10
N ILE A 37 3.78 19.32 4.53
CA ILE A 37 5.15 18.99 4.92
C ILE A 37 6.09 20.19 4.69
N ASP A 38 6.89 20.51 5.69
CA ASP A 38 8.12 21.29 5.54
C ASP A 38 9.26 20.29 5.30
N ALA A 39 9.45 19.93 4.04
CA ALA A 39 10.41 18.88 3.69
C ALA A 39 11.84 19.23 4.14
N GLY A 40 12.20 20.51 4.11
CA GLY A 40 13.52 20.96 4.58
C GLY A 40 13.73 20.69 6.07
N ALA A 41 12.76 21.03 6.90
CA ALA A 41 12.81 20.79 8.35
C ALA A 41 12.80 19.30 8.69
N GLU A 42 11.92 18.52 8.04
CA GLU A 42 11.77 17.09 8.30
C GLU A 42 13.03 16.31 7.87
N VAL A 43 13.55 16.57 6.66
CA VAL A 43 14.78 15.95 6.16
C VAL A 43 15.95 16.28 7.08
N GLN A 44 16.13 17.56 7.47
CA GLN A 44 17.20 17.97 8.39
C GLN A 44 17.08 17.27 9.76
N ALA A 45 15.87 17.07 10.28
CA ALA A 45 15.67 16.39 11.55
C ALA A 45 16.06 14.90 11.46
N ILE A 46 15.72 14.23 10.34
CA ILE A 46 16.12 12.83 10.09
C ILE A 46 17.64 12.73 9.91
N GLU A 47 18.28 13.63 9.17
CA GLU A 47 19.74 13.66 9.01
C GLU A 47 20.47 13.78 10.35
N ARG A 48 19.98 14.66 11.25
CA ARG A 48 20.55 14.82 12.60
C ARG A 48 20.41 13.57 13.46
N ALA A 49 19.32 12.84 13.30
CA ALA A 49 19.10 11.59 14.03
C ALA A 49 20.00 10.45 13.53
N LYS A 50 20.51 10.51 12.30
CA LYS A 50 21.39 9.52 11.67
C LYS A 50 20.86 8.09 11.70
N PRO A 51 19.63 7.83 11.21
CA PRO A 51 19.10 6.48 11.19
C PRO A 51 19.84 5.60 10.18
N ASP A 52 19.85 4.29 10.42
CA ASP A 52 20.29 3.28 9.44
C ASP A 52 19.19 2.99 8.41
N ALA A 53 17.94 3.17 8.81
CA ALA A 53 16.78 2.94 7.97
C ALA A 53 15.69 4.00 8.17
N ILE A 54 14.91 4.25 7.12
CA ILE A 54 13.79 5.21 7.12
C ILE A 54 12.52 4.47 6.71
N TYR A 55 11.45 4.62 7.50
CA TYR A 55 10.10 4.19 7.11
C TYR A 55 9.26 5.41 6.77
N ASN A 56 8.89 5.54 5.51
CA ASN A 56 8.11 6.66 4.98
C ASN A 56 6.66 6.25 4.72
N VAL A 57 5.72 7.07 5.22
CA VAL A 57 4.27 6.91 5.07
C VAL A 57 3.63 8.17 4.47
N THR A 58 4.44 9.09 3.93
CA THR A 58 3.91 10.24 3.20
C THR A 58 3.39 9.83 1.84
N PHE A 59 2.47 10.58 1.29
CA PHE A 59 1.86 10.33 0.00
C PHE A 59 1.52 11.64 -0.72
N GLY A 60 1.18 11.55 -2.00
CA GLY A 60 0.82 12.71 -2.82
C GLY A 60 1.92 13.78 -2.86
N PRO A 61 1.56 15.06 -2.79
CA PRO A 61 2.54 16.15 -2.85
C PRO A 61 3.57 16.13 -1.74
N ASP A 62 3.23 15.61 -0.54
CA ASP A 62 4.16 15.52 0.58
C ASP A 62 5.27 14.50 0.29
N LEU A 63 4.93 13.36 -0.34
CA LEU A 63 5.92 12.37 -0.76
C LEU A 63 6.88 12.98 -1.80
N ALA A 64 6.36 13.66 -2.81
CA ALA A 64 7.19 14.26 -3.84
C ALA A 64 8.17 15.31 -3.27
N LYS A 65 7.71 16.15 -2.35
CA LYS A 65 8.58 17.13 -1.66
C LYS A 65 9.65 16.45 -0.82
N PHE A 66 9.27 15.38 -0.08
CA PHE A 66 10.20 14.64 0.76
C PHE A 66 11.27 13.92 -0.07
N VAL A 67 10.88 13.30 -1.19
CA VAL A 67 11.82 12.65 -2.11
C VAL A 67 12.81 13.66 -2.69
N ARG A 68 12.33 14.78 -3.26
CA ARG A 68 13.18 15.81 -3.86
C ARG A 68 14.17 16.41 -2.87
N GLU A 69 13.69 16.82 -1.70
CA GLU A 69 14.53 17.41 -0.68
C GLU A 69 15.55 16.40 -0.12
N GLY A 70 15.06 15.17 0.17
CA GLY A 70 15.92 14.09 0.67
C GLY A 70 16.99 13.68 -0.34
N THR A 71 16.67 13.58 -1.62
CA THR A 71 17.62 13.30 -2.70
C THR A 71 18.65 14.42 -2.83
N THR A 72 18.20 15.68 -2.85
CA THR A 72 19.09 16.86 -2.94
C THR A 72 20.12 16.90 -1.81
N ARG A 73 19.76 16.44 -0.63
CA ARG A 73 20.65 16.41 0.55
C ARG A 73 21.37 15.09 0.74
N GLY A 74 21.17 14.09 -0.10
CA GLY A 74 21.78 12.76 0.07
C GLY A 74 21.22 11.98 1.26
N LEU A 75 20.00 12.31 1.73
CA LEU A 75 19.39 11.63 2.89
C LEU A 75 19.30 10.12 2.73
N PHE A 76 19.05 9.64 1.52
CA PHE A 76 18.80 8.22 1.25
C PHE A 76 20.09 7.43 0.97
N GLU A 77 21.22 8.10 0.78
CA GLU A 77 22.51 7.46 0.50
C GLU A 77 22.97 6.60 1.69
N GLY A 78 23.26 5.34 1.42
CA GLY A 78 23.71 4.38 2.43
C GLY A 78 22.65 3.96 3.45
N ARG A 79 21.38 4.34 3.26
CA ARG A 79 20.25 4.00 4.14
C ARG A 79 19.24 3.14 3.44
N THR A 80 18.69 2.17 4.17
CA THR A 80 17.53 1.42 3.67
C THR A 80 16.27 2.25 3.86
N THR A 81 15.55 2.53 2.78
CA THR A 81 14.27 3.26 2.85
C THR A 81 13.11 2.34 2.51
N TYR A 82 12.11 2.35 3.38
CA TYR A 82 10.84 1.65 3.19
C TYR A 82 9.75 2.69 2.92
N GLY A 83 9.03 2.55 1.82
CA GLY A 83 7.99 3.47 1.43
C GLY A 83 6.63 2.79 1.28
N LEU A 84 5.72 3.01 2.23
CA LEU A 84 4.35 2.57 2.06
C LEU A 84 3.69 3.40 0.94
N LEU A 85 3.10 2.74 -0.05
CA LEU A 85 2.49 3.31 -1.27
C LEU A 85 3.49 3.95 -2.27
N SER A 86 4.76 4.08 -1.92
CA SER A 86 5.72 4.84 -2.75
C SER A 86 6.08 4.17 -4.09
N GLY A 87 5.64 2.94 -4.31
CA GLY A 87 5.75 2.22 -5.60
C GLY A 87 4.47 2.28 -6.45
N GLU A 88 3.47 3.04 -6.04
CA GLU A 88 2.25 3.22 -6.81
C GLU A 88 2.48 4.14 -8.01
N PRO A 89 1.90 3.86 -9.19
CA PRO A 89 2.02 4.72 -10.37
C PRO A 89 1.62 6.17 -10.09
N GLU A 90 0.58 6.36 -9.27
CA GLU A 90 0.08 7.68 -8.88
C GLU A 90 1.15 8.58 -8.25
N TYR A 91 2.21 7.97 -7.69
CA TYR A 91 3.32 8.69 -7.04
C TYR A 91 4.61 8.64 -7.85
N LEU A 92 4.88 7.55 -8.56
CA LEU A 92 6.09 7.43 -9.39
C LEU A 92 5.99 8.26 -10.67
N ASP A 93 4.83 8.30 -11.33
CA ASP A 93 4.64 9.04 -12.57
C ASP A 93 4.94 10.55 -12.44
N PRO A 94 4.45 11.25 -11.39
CA PRO A 94 4.76 12.67 -11.22
C PRO A 94 6.23 12.95 -10.88
N LEU A 95 6.95 11.96 -10.34
CA LEU A 95 8.37 12.08 -10.01
C LEU A 95 9.26 11.86 -11.24
N LYS A 96 8.81 11.07 -12.22
CA LYS A 96 9.59 10.75 -13.43
C LYS A 96 10.99 10.26 -13.08
N ASP A 97 12.01 10.91 -13.60
CA ASP A 97 13.44 10.64 -13.34
C ASP A 97 13.93 11.08 -11.95
N GLU A 98 13.09 11.79 -11.18
CA GLU A 98 13.32 12.08 -9.76
C GLU A 98 12.83 10.97 -8.83
N ALA A 99 12.23 9.90 -9.34
CA ALA A 99 11.76 8.78 -8.52
C ALA A 99 12.94 8.12 -7.79
N PRO A 100 12.79 7.80 -6.50
CA PRO A 100 13.89 7.23 -5.72
C PRO A 100 14.22 5.83 -6.21
N GLU A 101 15.52 5.48 -6.19
CA GLU A 101 15.96 4.13 -6.52
C GLU A 101 16.27 3.31 -5.26
N GLY A 102 16.03 2.01 -5.33
CA GLY A 102 16.35 1.06 -4.27
C GLY A 102 15.44 1.08 -3.04
N TRP A 103 14.41 1.92 -3.01
CA TRP A 103 13.45 1.87 -1.91
C TRP A 103 12.65 0.58 -1.94
N ILE A 104 12.43 -0.02 -0.78
CA ILE A 104 11.52 -1.15 -0.62
C ILE A 104 10.11 -0.60 -0.45
N VAL A 105 9.21 -0.93 -1.37
CA VAL A 105 7.91 -0.26 -1.46
C VAL A 105 6.75 -1.23 -1.62
N THR A 106 5.56 -0.80 -1.22
CA THR A 106 4.34 -1.33 -1.80
C THR A 106 3.99 -0.54 -3.05
N GLY A 107 3.43 -1.21 -4.06
CA GLY A 107 3.13 -0.57 -5.34
C GLY A 107 2.25 -1.41 -6.24
N TYR A 108 2.05 -0.94 -7.49
CA TYR A 108 1.31 -1.66 -8.50
C TYR A 108 2.08 -1.73 -9.83
N PRO A 109 2.77 -2.87 -10.11
CA PRO A 109 3.59 -3.05 -11.30
C PRO A 109 2.72 -3.44 -12.52
N TRP A 110 1.77 -2.61 -12.92
CA TRP A 110 0.79 -2.85 -13.98
C TRP A 110 1.43 -3.25 -15.32
N TYR A 111 2.63 -2.76 -15.60
CA TYR A 111 3.39 -2.97 -16.84
C TYR A 111 4.07 -4.36 -16.92
N ASP A 112 4.15 -5.11 -15.83
CA ASP A 112 4.88 -6.39 -15.79
C ASP A 112 3.97 -7.61 -16.02
N PHE A 113 2.66 -7.46 -15.99
CA PHE A 113 1.73 -8.56 -16.27
C PHE A 113 1.70 -8.87 -17.78
N LYS A 114 2.04 -10.10 -18.13
CA LYS A 114 2.10 -10.55 -19.55
C LYS A 114 0.87 -11.35 -19.97
N SER A 115 0.09 -11.88 -19.01
CA SER A 115 -1.13 -12.66 -19.24
C SER A 115 -1.96 -12.74 -17.95
N GLY A 116 -3.17 -13.28 -18.08
CA GLY A 116 -4.08 -13.54 -16.96
C GLY A 116 -4.93 -12.34 -16.57
N PRO A 117 -5.76 -12.49 -15.51
CA PRO A 117 -6.81 -11.52 -15.18
C PRO A 117 -6.31 -10.10 -14.93
N ASN A 118 -5.09 -9.93 -14.41
CA ASN A 118 -4.53 -8.59 -14.23
C ASN A 118 -4.19 -7.94 -15.57
N LYS A 119 -3.59 -8.69 -16.49
CA LYS A 119 -3.31 -8.19 -17.84
C LYS A 119 -4.60 -7.80 -18.56
N ASP A 120 -5.63 -8.63 -18.47
CA ASP A 120 -6.93 -8.38 -19.09
C ASP A 120 -7.58 -7.10 -18.53
N PHE A 121 -7.45 -6.88 -17.21
CA PHE A 121 -7.88 -5.64 -16.56
C PHE A 121 -7.10 -4.44 -17.09
N VAL A 122 -5.76 -4.52 -17.15
CA VAL A 122 -4.90 -3.43 -17.65
C VAL A 122 -5.26 -3.08 -19.10
N ASP A 123 -5.38 -4.09 -19.97
CA ASP A 123 -5.71 -3.86 -21.39
C ASP A 123 -7.09 -3.21 -21.58
N SER A 124 -8.07 -3.68 -20.82
CA SER A 124 -9.43 -3.12 -20.86
C SER A 124 -9.45 -1.67 -20.37
N TYR A 125 -8.66 -1.38 -19.32
CA TYR A 125 -8.53 -0.02 -18.79
C TYR A 125 -7.89 0.91 -19.81
N GLN A 126 -6.75 0.50 -20.39
CA GLN A 126 -6.03 1.28 -21.41
C GLN A 126 -6.89 1.53 -22.65
N ALA A 127 -7.59 0.51 -23.13
CA ALA A 127 -8.49 0.64 -24.30
C ALA A 127 -9.63 1.64 -24.06
N ARG A 128 -10.08 1.80 -22.81
CA ARG A 128 -11.18 2.71 -22.46
C ARG A 128 -10.72 4.13 -22.16
N TRP A 129 -9.57 4.29 -21.51
CA TRP A 129 -9.17 5.57 -20.91
C TRP A 129 -7.94 6.18 -21.55
N ASP A 130 -7.32 5.51 -22.52
CA ASP A 130 -6.06 5.91 -23.16
C ASP A 130 -4.96 6.26 -22.12
N ASN A 131 -4.96 5.50 -21.03
CA ASN A 131 -4.03 5.67 -19.91
C ASN A 131 -3.90 4.34 -19.16
N HIS A 132 -2.86 4.19 -18.34
CA HIS A 132 -2.70 3.00 -17.49
C HIS A 132 -3.48 3.12 -16.17
N PRO A 133 -3.87 1.97 -15.56
CA PRO A 133 -4.51 1.99 -14.25
C PRO A 133 -3.49 2.27 -13.13
N GLY A 134 -3.93 2.99 -12.11
CA GLY A 134 -3.27 3.02 -10.82
C GLY A 134 -3.85 1.99 -9.84
N ILE A 135 -3.33 1.96 -8.63
CA ILE A 135 -3.83 1.04 -7.58
C ILE A 135 -5.30 1.35 -7.24
N GLY A 136 -5.66 2.63 -7.22
CA GLY A 136 -7.05 3.04 -6.98
C GLY A 136 -8.03 2.48 -8.01
N SER A 137 -7.61 2.41 -9.29
CA SER A 137 -8.40 1.81 -10.37
C SER A 137 -8.60 0.31 -10.16
N LEU A 138 -7.53 -0.42 -9.80
CA LEU A 138 -7.56 -1.85 -9.51
C LEU A 138 -8.49 -2.15 -8.32
N VAL A 139 -8.31 -1.45 -7.20
CA VAL A 139 -9.11 -1.65 -5.99
C VAL A 139 -10.57 -1.30 -6.25
N GLY A 140 -10.86 -0.21 -6.97
CA GLY A 140 -12.21 0.16 -7.36
C GLY A 140 -12.91 -0.92 -8.20
N TYR A 141 -12.21 -1.47 -9.19
CA TYR A 141 -12.71 -2.58 -10.02
C TYR A 141 -13.04 -3.82 -9.17
N MET A 142 -12.10 -4.24 -8.30
CA MET A 142 -12.31 -5.38 -7.39
C MET A 142 -13.45 -5.14 -6.40
N THR A 143 -13.63 -3.90 -5.94
CA THR A 143 -14.75 -3.52 -5.06
C THR A 143 -16.08 -3.75 -5.76
N VAL A 144 -16.21 -3.31 -7.02
CA VAL A 144 -17.44 -3.53 -7.78
C VAL A 144 -17.69 -5.03 -8.03
N GLN A 145 -16.63 -5.79 -8.39
CA GLN A 145 -16.76 -7.25 -8.51
C GLN A 145 -17.25 -7.89 -7.20
N SER A 146 -16.74 -7.45 -6.06
CA SER A 146 -17.17 -7.94 -4.74
C SER A 146 -18.62 -7.58 -4.42
N VAL A 147 -19.05 -6.36 -4.79
CA VAL A 147 -20.45 -5.94 -4.64
C VAL A 147 -21.38 -6.79 -5.49
N VAL A 148 -21.02 -7.07 -6.74
CA VAL A 148 -21.83 -7.96 -7.61
C VAL A 148 -21.90 -9.35 -7.01
N ALA A 149 -20.75 -9.93 -6.63
CA ALA A 149 -20.71 -11.29 -6.06
C ALA A 149 -21.54 -11.43 -4.77
N VAL A 150 -21.49 -10.43 -3.89
CA VAL A 150 -22.28 -10.50 -2.65
C VAL A 150 -23.78 -10.35 -2.90
N LEU A 151 -24.19 -9.51 -3.86
CA LEU A 151 -25.60 -9.37 -4.23
C LEU A 151 -26.15 -10.64 -4.88
N GLU A 152 -25.37 -11.29 -5.74
CA GLU A 152 -25.72 -12.58 -6.33
C GLU A 152 -25.86 -13.66 -5.25
N LYS A 153 -24.91 -13.75 -4.31
CA LYS A 153 -24.96 -14.71 -3.19
C LYS A 153 -26.12 -14.43 -2.25
N ALA A 154 -26.41 -13.16 -1.96
CA ALA A 154 -27.51 -12.77 -1.10
C ALA A 154 -28.89 -12.99 -1.75
N GLY A 155 -29.00 -12.89 -3.08
CA GLY A 155 -30.27 -12.89 -3.81
C GLY A 155 -31.21 -11.76 -3.39
N SER A 156 -30.68 -10.69 -2.76
CA SER A 156 -31.46 -9.62 -2.14
C SER A 156 -30.62 -8.34 -2.04
N THR A 157 -31.30 -7.20 -1.98
CA THR A 157 -30.71 -5.89 -1.63
C THR A 157 -30.93 -5.51 -0.17
N ASP A 158 -31.49 -6.41 0.64
CA ASP A 158 -31.63 -6.21 2.08
C ASP A 158 -30.27 -6.19 2.77
N SER A 159 -30.05 -5.23 3.66
CA SER A 159 -28.75 -5.01 4.29
C SER A 159 -28.28 -6.19 5.15
N GLU A 160 -29.21 -6.87 5.86
CA GLU A 160 -28.84 -8.03 6.68
C GLU A 160 -28.55 -9.25 5.82
N ALA A 161 -29.28 -9.46 4.73
CA ALA A 161 -28.99 -10.51 3.77
C ALA A 161 -27.60 -10.32 3.14
N ILE A 162 -27.26 -9.09 2.74
CA ILE A 162 -25.94 -8.74 2.23
C ILE A 162 -24.85 -8.98 3.29
N ARG A 163 -25.05 -8.50 4.51
CA ARG A 163 -24.11 -8.71 5.62
C ARG A 163 -23.81 -10.19 5.87
N VAL A 164 -24.85 -11.02 5.89
CA VAL A 164 -24.70 -12.48 6.05
C VAL A 164 -23.97 -13.09 4.85
N ALA A 165 -24.28 -12.64 3.64
CA ALA A 165 -23.67 -13.16 2.42
C ALA A 165 -22.17 -12.82 2.28
N PHE A 166 -21.68 -11.75 2.93
CA PHE A 166 -20.25 -11.44 2.97
C PHE A 166 -19.42 -12.48 3.73
N ALA A 167 -20.00 -13.19 4.69
CA ALA A 167 -19.28 -14.20 5.44
C ALA A 167 -18.75 -15.30 4.50
N ASP A 168 -17.45 -15.49 4.49
CA ASP A 168 -16.69 -16.43 3.63
C ASP A 168 -17.02 -16.28 2.12
N LEU A 169 -17.28 -15.05 1.68
CA LEU A 169 -17.47 -14.74 0.27
C LEU A 169 -16.14 -14.81 -0.47
N GLY A 170 -15.99 -15.78 -1.38
CA GLY A 170 -14.90 -15.84 -2.35
C GLY A 170 -15.21 -14.99 -3.57
N VAL A 171 -14.21 -14.26 -4.07
CA VAL A 171 -14.31 -13.44 -5.29
C VAL A 171 -13.06 -13.64 -6.13
N GLU A 172 -13.23 -13.98 -7.42
CA GLU A 172 -12.14 -13.97 -8.39
C GLU A 172 -11.83 -12.54 -8.81
N THR A 173 -10.56 -12.17 -8.74
CA THR A 173 -10.11 -10.79 -9.00
C THR A 173 -8.86 -10.73 -9.87
N PRO A 174 -8.49 -9.55 -10.39
CA PRO A 174 -7.25 -9.38 -11.12
C PRO A 174 -5.97 -9.77 -10.35
N VAL A 175 -6.00 -9.79 -9.03
CA VAL A 175 -4.87 -10.22 -8.20
C VAL A 175 -4.98 -11.68 -7.74
N GLY A 176 -5.93 -12.42 -8.29
CA GLY A 176 -6.29 -13.78 -7.91
C GLY A 176 -7.47 -13.83 -6.95
N PRO A 177 -7.81 -15.02 -6.43
CA PRO A 177 -8.96 -15.18 -5.54
C PRO A 177 -8.70 -14.49 -4.20
N ILE A 178 -9.73 -13.78 -3.74
CA ILE A 178 -9.79 -13.20 -2.40
C ILE A 178 -11.00 -13.76 -1.66
N THR A 179 -10.96 -13.70 -0.33
CA THR A 179 -12.09 -14.10 0.53
C THR A 179 -12.36 -13.02 1.56
N PHE A 180 -13.64 -12.75 1.82
CA PHE A 180 -14.06 -11.92 2.94
C PHE A 180 -14.28 -12.82 4.15
N ARG A 181 -13.45 -12.68 5.19
CA ARG A 181 -13.50 -13.56 6.38
C ARG A 181 -14.83 -13.41 7.12
N ALA A 182 -15.39 -14.52 7.59
CA ALA A 182 -16.64 -14.51 8.36
C ALA A 182 -16.55 -13.69 9.65
N ILE A 183 -15.38 -13.70 10.30
CA ILE A 183 -15.20 -13.10 11.63
C ILE A 183 -15.27 -11.57 11.64
N ASP A 184 -14.77 -10.90 10.58
CA ASP A 184 -14.64 -9.44 10.52
C ASP A 184 -14.99 -8.84 9.16
N HIS A 185 -15.34 -9.66 8.18
CA HIS A 185 -15.54 -9.29 6.77
C HIS A 185 -14.33 -8.59 6.13
N GLN A 186 -13.14 -8.77 6.72
CA GLN A 186 -11.90 -8.26 6.13
C GLN A 186 -11.55 -9.10 4.90
N SER A 187 -11.26 -8.41 3.80
CA SER A 187 -10.75 -9.05 2.58
C SER A 187 -9.33 -9.58 2.80
N THR A 188 -9.04 -10.74 2.20
CA THR A 188 -7.68 -11.32 2.13
C THR A 188 -6.85 -10.75 0.99
N MET A 189 -7.27 -9.63 0.39
CA MET A 189 -6.44 -8.93 -0.59
C MET A 189 -5.07 -8.61 0.01
N GLY A 190 -4.02 -8.86 -0.77
CA GLY A 190 -2.64 -8.57 -0.39
C GLY A 190 -2.09 -7.30 -1.03
N ALA A 191 -0.77 -7.23 -1.12
CA ALA A 191 -0.07 -6.12 -1.74
C ALA A 191 1.13 -6.61 -2.57
N PHE A 192 1.47 -5.89 -3.61
CA PHE A 192 2.74 -6.07 -4.30
C PHE A 192 3.83 -5.34 -3.52
N VAL A 193 4.93 -6.04 -3.25
CA VAL A 193 6.10 -5.50 -2.55
C VAL A 193 7.31 -5.71 -3.44
N GLY A 194 8.06 -4.68 -3.69
CA GLY A 194 9.24 -4.69 -4.57
C GLY A 194 10.18 -3.54 -4.27
N LYS A 195 11.02 -3.20 -5.24
CA LYS A 195 11.98 -2.09 -5.16
C LYS A 195 11.71 -1.07 -6.25
N THR A 196 11.95 0.19 -5.94
CA THR A 196 11.92 1.25 -6.97
C THR A 196 13.20 1.28 -7.78
N THR A 197 13.08 1.60 -9.06
CA THR A 197 14.20 1.93 -9.95
C THR A 197 13.73 2.86 -11.07
N LEU A 198 14.65 3.38 -11.85
CA LEU A 198 14.35 4.15 -13.05
C LEU A 198 14.36 3.26 -14.29
N ARG A 199 13.38 3.43 -15.16
CA ARG A 199 13.26 2.78 -16.46
C ARG A 199 12.65 3.77 -17.45
N ASP A 200 13.32 4.00 -18.56
CA ASP A 200 12.86 4.89 -19.67
C ASP A 200 12.48 6.31 -19.20
N GLY A 201 13.20 6.85 -18.19
CA GLY A 201 12.98 8.18 -17.65
C GLY A 201 11.81 8.30 -16.68
N GLY A 202 11.30 7.17 -16.19
CA GLY A 202 10.25 7.12 -15.17
C GLY A 202 10.54 6.14 -14.04
N GLY A 203 9.93 6.37 -12.89
CA GLY A 203 10.02 5.45 -11.76
C GLY A 203 9.16 4.20 -11.99
N VAL A 204 9.72 3.03 -11.71
CA VAL A 204 9.01 1.74 -11.76
C VAL A 204 9.34 0.89 -10.55
N MET A 205 8.50 -0.11 -10.27
CA MET A 205 8.77 -1.14 -9.29
C MET A 205 9.30 -2.41 -9.96
N VAL A 206 10.38 -2.97 -9.43
CA VAL A 206 11.02 -4.20 -9.90
C VAL A 206 11.23 -5.17 -8.74
N ASP A 207 11.68 -6.39 -9.03
CA ASP A 207 11.95 -7.44 -8.04
C ASP A 207 10.75 -7.68 -7.11
N TRP A 208 9.56 -7.52 -7.62
CA TRP A 208 8.35 -7.56 -6.84
C TRP A 208 7.79 -8.98 -6.66
N SER A 209 7.04 -9.14 -5.58
CA SER A 209 6.21 -10.31 -5.32
C SER A 209 4.88 -9.90 -4.71
N TYR A 210 3.82 -10.64 -5.02
CA TYR A 210 2.53 -10.43 -4.36
C TYR A 210 2.54 -11.13 -2.99
N LYS A 211 2.30 -10.37 -1.94
CA LYS A 211 2.16 -10.85 -0.57
C LYS A 211 0.68 -11.04 -0.26
N LYS A 212 0.25 -12.27 -0.02
CA LYS A 212 -1.16 -12.58 0.26
C LYS A 212 -1.59 -11.95 1.57
N GLY A 213 -2.70 -11.24 1.58
CA GLY A 213 -3.21 -10.60 2.80
C GLY A 213 -3.55 -11.60 3.89
N SER A 214 -4.01 -12.80 3.55
CA SER A 214 -4.26 -13.88 4.51
C SER A 214 -3.09 -14.18 5.45
N ASP A 215 -1.85 -13.97 4.99
CA ASP A 215 -0.65 -14.31 5.74
C ASP A 215 -0.31 -13.23 6.80
N TYR A 216 -0.98 -12.07 6.74
CA TYR A 216 -0.68 -10.89 7.56
C TYR A 216 -1.88 -10.35 8.34
N LEU A 217 -3.09 -10.85 8.09
CA LEU A 217 -4.27 -10.47 8.85
C LEU A 217 -4.16 -10.94 10.31
N PRO A 218 -4.73 -10.18 11.25
CA PRO A 218 -4.76 -10.62 12.65
C PRO A 218 -5.50 -11.95 12.80
N SER A 219 -5.07 -12.76 13.76
CA SER A 219 -5.76 -14.01 14.10
C SER A 219 -7.18 -13.75 14.61
N ASP A 220 -8.04 -14.76 14.51
CA ASP A 220 -9.41 -14.67 15.02
C ASP A 220 -9.45 -14.30 16.52
N ALA A 221 -8.50 -14.82 17.31
CA ALA A 221 -8.37 -14.50 18.72
C ALA A 221 -8.02 -13.02 18.97
N GLU A 222 -7.21 -12.41 18.10
CA GLU A 222 -6.91 -10.98 18.16
C GLU A 222 -8.12 -10.13 17.75
N VAL A 223 -8.80 -10.51 16.67
CA VAL A 223 -10.03 -9.83 16.21
C VAL A 223 -11.09 -9.84 17.30
N MET A 224 -11.32 -10.99 17.95
CA MET A 224 -12.30 -11.11 19.03
C MET A 224 -12.00 -10.21 20.22
N LYS A 225 -10.71 -9.98 20.56
CA LYS A 225 -10.32 -9.06 21.62
C LYS A 225 -10.61 -7.58 21.30
N LEU A 226 -10.67 -7.23 20.02
CA LEU A 226 -10.92 -5.87 19.56
C LEU A 226 -12.42 -5.56 19.41
N ARG A 227 -13.29 -6.58 19.47
CA ARG A 227 -14.72 -6.38 19.41
C ARG A 227 -15.26 -5.95 20.78
N PRO A 228 -16.19 -4.98 20.83
CA PRO A 228 -16.91 -4.70 22.06
C PRO A 228 -17.56 -6.00 22.53
N GLY A 229 -17.36 -6.33 23.80
CA GLY A 229 -17.90 -7.55 24.39
C GLY A 229 -19.42 -7.66 24.17
N ASN A 230 -19.86 -8.85 23.83
CA ASN A 230 -21.27 -9.21 23.86
C ASN A 230 -21.76 -9.23 25.31
#